data_057576a6a8d83283968829f32bf5d4b2
#
_entry.id   057576a6a8d83283968829f32bf5d4b2
#
_cell.length_a   1.000
_cell.length_b   1.000
_cell.length_c   1.000
_cell.angle_alpha   90.00
_cell.angle_beta   90.00
_cell.angle_gamma   90.00
#
_symmetry.space_group_name_H-M   'P 1'
#
loop_
_entity.id
_entity.type
_entity.pdbx_description
1 polymer ?
#
loop_
_entity_poly.entity_id
_entity_poly.type
_entity_poly.pdbx_seq_one_letter_code
_entity_poly.pdbx_strand_id
1 'polypeptide(L)'
;MTEAEIIERAETLPDRFADRVTESTLWSIKRMRGGGEYGELTIELAAALAAHQTPVTPEERDELRELLEATRMPTDPIEQLNVQA
;
A
#
# COMPACT_ATOMS: atom_id res chain seq x y z
N MET A 1 -8.26 0.65 14.23
CA MET A 1 -6.79 0.91 14.13
C MET A 1 -6.51 2.31 14.63
N THR A 2 -5.54 2.45 15.52
CA THR A 2 -5.16 3.78 16.03
C THR A 2 -4.29 4.50 15.01
N GLU A 3 -4.16 5.82 15.18
CA GLU A 3 -3.27 6.60 14.32
C GLU A 3 -1.83 6.10 14.41
N ALA A 4 -1.37 5.75 15.60
CA ALA A 4 -0.02 5.23 15.78
C ALA A 4 0.18 3.91 15.01
N GLU A 5 -0.82 3.04 15.00
CA GLU A 5 -0.76 1.79 14.26
C GLU A 5 -0.75 2.02 12.76
N ILE A 6 -1.51 3.01 12.27
CA ILE A 6 -1.51 3.38 10.85
C ILE A 6 -0.12 3.80 10.43
N ILE A 7 0.49 4.71 11.20
CA ILE A 7 1.83 5.21 10.91
C ILE A 7 2.85 4.06 10.91
N GLU A 8 2.83 3.26 11.95
CA GLU A 8 3.78 2.15 12.11
C GLU A 8 3.71 1.17 10.94
N ARG A 9 2.50 0.80 10.54
CA ARG A 9 2.33 -0.15 9.45
C ARG A 9 2.64 0.46 8.08
N ALA A 10 2.12 1.65 7.82
CA ALA A 10 2.29 2.29 6.52
C ALA A 10 3.75 2.66 6.24
N GLU A 11 4.49 3.06 7.27
CA GLU A 11 5.91 3.41 7.11
C GLU A 11 6.76 2.26 6.60
N THR A 12 6.37 1.02 6.87
CA THR A 12 7.13 -0.15 6.43
C THR A 12 6.88 -0.52 4.97
N LEU A 13 5.78 -0.03 4.38
CA LEU A 13 5.35 -0.47 3.06
C LEU A 13 6.37 -0.20 1.95
N PRO A 14 7.00 0.99 1.85
CA PRO A 14 7.96 1.22 0.77
C PRO A 14 9.11 0.23 0.78
N ASP A 15 9.66 -0.08 1.94
CA ASP A 15 10.79 -1.00 2.02
C ASP A 15 10.37 -2.44 1.77
N ARG A 16 9.18 -2.83 2.25
CA ARG A 16 8.67 -4.19 2.08
C ARG A 16 8.33 -4.51 0.63
N PHE A 17 7.88 -3.53 -0.13
CA PHE A 17 7.44 -3.72 -1.51
C PHE A 17 8.44 -3.16 -2.52
N ALA A 18 9.64 -2.78 -2.08
CA ALA A 18 10.62 -2.09 -2.93
C ALA A 18 10.95 -2.86 -4.22
N ASP A 19 11.05 -4.18 -4.15
CA ASP A 19 11.38 -5.03 -5.29
C ASP A 19 10.17 -5.49 -6.10
N ARG A 20 8.97 -5.04 -5.72
CA ARG A 20 7.72 -5.41 -6.39
C ARG A 20 7.03 -4.25 -7.09
N VAL A 21 7.67 -3.08 -7.10
CA VAL A 21 7.14 -1.89 -7.77
C VAL A 21 8.24 -1.27 -8.62
N THR A 22 7.84 -0.37 -9.54
CA THR A 22 8.82 0.36 -10.35
C THR A 22 9.58 1.37 -9.49
N GLU A 23 10.76 1.81 -9.98
CA GLU A 23 11.53 2.85 -9.30
C GLU A 23 10.71 4.12 -9.13
N SER A 24 9.90 4.46 -10.15
CA SER A 24 9.05 5.64 -10.11
C SER A 24 8.02 5.56 -8.97
N THR A 25 7.35 4.41 -8.86
CA THR A 25 6.38 4.19 -7.79
C THR A 25 7.08 4.23 -6.43
N LEU A 26 8.23 3.56 -6.30
CA LEU A 26 8.98 3.52 -5.06
C LEU A 26 9.38 4.94 -4.61
N TRP A 27 9.88 5.74 -5.54
CA TRP A 27 10.25 7.12 -5.26
C TRP A 27 9.03 7.91 -4.74
N SER A 28 7.90 7.73 -5.39
CA SER A 28 6.66 8.43 -5.05
C SER A 28 6.17 8.06 -3.65
N ILE A 29 6.11 6.75 -3.34
CA ILE A 29 5.62 6.32 -2.02
C ILE A 29 6.61 6.67 -0.90
N LYS A 30 7.90 6.69 -1.17
CA LYS A 30 8.88 7.17 -0.19
C LYS A 30 8.70 8.65 0.11
N ARG A 31 8.39 9.43 -0.92
CA ARG A 31 8.13 10.86 -0.76
C ARG A 31 6.87 11.09 0.08
N MET A 32 5.83 10.31 -0.17
CA MET A 32 4.60 10.37 0.62
C MET A 32 4.85 9.99 2.07
N ARG A 33 5.70 8.98 2.31
CA ARG A 33 6.10 8.61 3.67
C ARG A 33 6.77 9.78 4.38
N GLY A 34 7.67 10.46 3.70
CA GLY A 34 8.36 11.62 4.26
C GLY A 34 7.42 12.77 4.60
N GLY A 35 6.31 12.89 3.89
CA GLY A 35 5.30 13.91 4.14
C GLY A 35 4.19 13.48 5.09
N GLY A 36 4.23 12.25 5.60
CA GLY A 36 3.19 11.73 6.48
C GLY A 36 1.88 11.43 5.75
N GLU A 37 1.93 11.25 4.44
CA GLU A 37 0.74 11.05 3.62
C GLU A 37 0.46 9.54 3.49
N TYR A 38 0.05 8.93 4.60
CA TYR A 38 -0.04 7.46 4.67
C TYR A 38 -1.20 6.87 3.89
N GLY A 39 -2.32 7.58 3.81
CA GLY A 39 -3.45 7.13 2.99
C GLY A 39 -3.09 7.16 1.51
N GLU A 40 -2.51 8.26 1.05
CA GLU A 40 -2.08 8.41 -0.33
C GLU A 40 -1.00 7.39 -0.69
N LEU A 41 -0.06 7.15 0.23
CA LEU A 41 0.98 6.15 0.05
C LEU A 41 0.35 4.77 -0.19
N THR A 42 -0.59 4.41 0.64
CA THR A 42 -1.22 3.08 0.59
C THR A 42 -2.02 2.90 -0.69
N ILE A 43 -2.80 3.91 -1.10
CA ILE A 43 -3.60 3.79 -2.32
C ILE A 43 -2.72 3.75 -3.57
N GLU A 44 -1.65 4.52 -3.60
CA GLU A 44 -0.74 4.49 -4.74
C GLU A 44 -0.06 3.13 -4.86
N LEU A 45 0.39 2.56 -3.74
CA LEU A 45 0.98 1.22 -3.73
C LEU A 45 -0.02 0.17 -4.21
N ALA A 46 -1.22 0.17 -3.64
CA ALA A 46 -2.25 -0.81 -4.00
C ALA A 46 -2.62 -0.70 -5.48
N ALA A 47 -2.77 0.53 -5.98
CA ALA A 47 -3.10 0.76 -7.39
C ALA A 47 -1.99 0.25 -8.31
N ALA A 48 -0.73 0.48 -7.95
CA ALA A 48 0.41 0.01 -8.75
C ALA A 48 0.47 -1.52 -8.78
N LEU A 49 0.30 -2.16 -7.62
CA LEU A 49 0.29 -3.63 -7.55
C LEU A 49 -0.84 -4.22 -8.37
N ALA A 50 -2.01 -3.61 -8.33
CA ALA A 50 -3.16 -4.05 -9.11
C ALA A 50 -2.92 -3.85 -10.61
N ALA A 51 -2.43 -2.68 -11.01
CA ALA A 51 -2.21 -2.35 -12.41
C ALA A 51 -1.21 -3.31 -13.08
N HIS A 52 -0.16 -3.68 -12.36
CA HIS A 52 0.88 -4.57 -12.88
C HIS A 52 0.62 -6.04 -12.56
N GLN A 53 -0.49 -6.34 -11.89
CA GLN A 53 -0.86 -7.69 -11.47
C GLN A 53 0.28 -8.39 -10.73
N THR A 54 1.00 -7.62 -9.92
CA THR A 54 2.10 -8.12 -9.12
C THR A 54 1.55 -9.00 -7.99
N PRO A 55 2.04 -10.23 -7.81
CA PRO A 55 1.51 -11.13 -6.79
C PRO A 55 1.65 -10.56 -5.38
N VAL A 56 0.59 -10.69 -4.60
CA VAL A 56 0.57 -10.36 -3.18
C VAL A 56 -0.05 -11.52 -2.41
N THR A 57 0.27 -11.63 -1.14
CA THR A 57 -0.33 -12.67 -0.30
C THR A 57 -1.71 -12.22 0.21
N PRO A 58 -2.56 -13.17 0.66
CA PRO A 58 -3.83 -12.80 1.29
C PRO A 58 -3.64 -11.87 2.49
N GLU A 59 -2.58 -12.08 3.28
CA GLU A 59 -2.28 -11.24 4.43
C GLU A 59 -1.92 -9.82 4.01
N GLU A 60 -1.15 -9.69 2.93
CA GLU A 60 -0.80 -8.37 2.40
C GLU A 60 -2.03 -7.65 1.86
N ARG A 61 -2.90 -8.36 1.14
CA ARG A 61 -4.15 -7.79 0.67
C ARG A 61 -4.98 -7.27 1.84
N ASP A 62 -5.12 -8.07 2.88
CA ASP A 62 -5.93 -7.70 4.05
C ASP A 62 -5.35 -6.49 4.77
N GLU A 63 -4.03 -6.42 4.90
CA GLU A 63 -3.36 -5.28 5.50
C GLU A 63 -3.56 -4.00 4.70
N LEU A 64 -3.42 -4.09 3.38
CA LEU A 64 -3.65 -2.93 2.51
C LEU A 64 -5.09 -2.45 2.62
N ARG A 65 -6.06 -3.39 2.64
CA ARG A 65 -7.46 -3.03 2.80
C ARG A 65 -7.70 -2.32 4.14
N GLU A 66 -7.17 -2.86 5.23
CA GLU A 66 -7.34 -2.25 6.55
C GLU A 66 -6.78 -0.83 6.59
N LEU A 67 -5.60 -0.62 5.99
CA LEU A 67 -4.99 0.70 5.96
C LEU A 67 -5.79 1.69 5.11
N LEU A 68 -6.32 1.24 3.98
CA LEU A 68 -7.17 2.10 3.15
C LEU A 68 -8.44 2.48 3.90
N GLU A 69 -9.09 1.52 4.54
CA GLU A 69 -10.29 1.81 5.31
C GLU A 69 -10.00 2.76 6.47
N ALA A 70 -8.92 2.52 7.20
CA ALA A 70 -8.54 3.35 8.34
C ALA A 70 -8.20 4.79 7.95
N THR A 71 -7.70 5.00 6.74
CA THR A 71 -7.34 6.32 6.23
C THR A 71 -8.43 6.91 5.34
N ARG A 72 -9.57 6.24 5.24
CA ARG A 72 -10.73 6.67 4.46
C ARG A 72 -10.42 6.86 2.98
N MET A 73 -9.54 6.01 2.46
CA MET A 73 -9.21 5.98 1.04
C MET A 73 -10.07 4.94 0.32
N PRO A 74 -10.28 5.09 -1.00
CA PRO A 74 -11.02 4.09 -1.77
C PRO A 74 -10.36 2.72 -1.70
N THR A 75 -11.18 1.66 -1.63
CA THR A 75 -10.69 0.28 -1.58
C THR A 75 -10.77 -0.43 -2.94
N ASP A 76 -11.13 0.31 -3.99
CA ASP A 76 -11.30 -0.26 -5.32
C ASP A 76 -10.11 -1.10 -5.80
N PRO A 77 -8.85 -0.68 -5.61
CA PRO A 77 -7.72 -1.48 -6.09
C PRO A 77 -7.62 -2.86 -5.43
N ILE A 78 -8.15 -3.00 -4.22
CA ILE A 78 -8.02 -4.26 -3.47
C ILE A 78 -8.68 -5.42 -4.22
N GLU A 79 -9.85 -5.17 -4.84
CA GLU A 79 -10.57 -6.19 -5.59
C GLU A 79 -9.85 -6.62 -6.86
N GLN A 80 -8.91 -5.81 -7.33
CA GLN A 80 -8.18 -6.06 -8.57
C GLN A 80 -6.78 -6.62 -8.33
N LEU A 81 -6.39 -6.84 -7.07
CA LEU A 81 -5.08 -7.39 -6.74
C LEU A 81 -4.96 -8.85 -7.19
N ASN A 82 -3.75 -9.23 -7.61
CA ASN A 82 -3.42 -10.60 -7.94
C ASN A 82 -3.00 -11.32 -6.65
N VAL A 83 -3.97 -11.91 -5.97
CA VAL A 83 -3.74 -12.56 -4.67
C VAL A 83 -3.30 -14.01 -4.89
N GLN A 84 -2.14 -14.36 -4.35
CA GLN A 84 -1.57 -15.69 -4.45
C GLN A 84 -1.36 -16.27 -3.06
N ALA A 85 -1.86 -17.46 -2.84
CA ALA A 85 -1.72 -18.14 -1.54
C ALA A 85 -0.29 -18.67 -1.35
#